data_e42a60f5777c65908f1861e2ac31122a
#
_entry.id   e42a60f5777c65908f1861e2ac31122a
#
_cell.length_a   1.000
_cell.length_b   1.000
_cell.length_c   1.000
_cell.angle_alpha   90.00
_cell.angle_beta   90.00
_cell.angle_gamma   90.00
#
_symmetry.space_group_name_H-M   'P 1'
#
loop_
_entity.id
_entity.type
_entity.pdbx_description
1 polymer ?
#
loop_
_entity_poly.entity_id
_entity_poly.type
_entity_poly.pdbx_seq_one_letter_code
_entity_poly.pdbx_strand_id
1 'polypeptide(L)'
;TNIFNYEEEDQKNYDGFLLTEKKKAMGLKTADCIPLFLWNKKINKVFGLHCGWKGIVNGIIEKVLSSDNGKDRAYAFLGPHVSQANFEVQKDLISALDRANFDTSKALVEKKQAFYLSLRELCRQKLDNFSVEIINKESECSYEKKDKLFSFRRAKVKTSNNITFTWL
;
A
#
# COMPACT_ATOMS: atom_id res chain seq x y z
N THR A 1 -2.54 -11.05 -7.68
CA THR A 1 -1.93 -9.70 -7.71
C THR A 1 -1.43 -9.42 -9.11
N ASN A 2 -2.05 -8.48 -9.82
CA ASN A 2 -1.73 -8.11 -11.19
C ASN A 2 -1.17 -6.70 -11.23
N ILE A 3 -0.06 -6.51 -11.93
CA ILE A 3 0.56 -5.21 -12.17
C ILE A 3 0.35 -4.83 -13.62
N PHE A 4 -0.29 -3.69 -13.84
CA PHE A 4 -0.57 -3.12 -15.15
C PHE A 4 0.68 -2.45 -15.72
N ASN A 5 1.03 -2.74 -16.97
CA ASN A 5 1.96 -1.91 -17.73
C ASN A 5 1.14 -0.95 -18.60
N TYR A 6 1.54 0.31 -18.68
CA TYR A 6 0.83 1.35 -19.42
C TYR A 6 0.49 0.99 -20.88
N GLU A 7 1.25 0.11 -21.49
CA GLU A 7 1.03 -0.35 -22.88
C GLU A 7 -0.14 -1.34 -23.05
N GLU A 8 -0.75 -1.82 -21.95
CA GLU A 8 -1.88 -2.76 -22.01
C GLU A 8 -3.23 -2.02 -22.07
N GLU A 9 -4.12 -2.43 -22.96
CA GLU A 9 -5.42 -1.75 -23.19
C GLU A 9 -6.47 -2.01 -22.09
N ASP A 10 -6.39 -3.11 -21.34
CA ASP A 10 -7.38 -3.47 -20.31
C ASP A 10 -6.93 -3.08 -18.91
N GLN A 11 -7.43 -1.95 -18.41
CA GLN A 11 -7.13 -1.42 -17.07
C GLN A 11 -8.02 -2.01 -15.95
N LYS A 12 -8.85 -3.00 -16.23
CA LYS A 12 -9.73 -3.61 -15.23
C LYS A 12 -9.01 -4.77 -14.53
N ASN A 13 -9.08 -4.81 -13.20
CA ASN A 13 -8.55 -5.90 -12.35
C ASN A 13 -7.04 -5.89 -12.06
N TYR A 14 -6.39 -4.74 -12.06
CA TYR A 14 -5.00 -4.61 -11.61
C TYR A 14 -4.90 -4.02 -10.20
N ASP A 15 -3.95 -4.54 -9.42
CA ASP A 15 -3.63 -4.05 -8.07
C ASP A 15 -2.52 -2.99 -8.07
N GLY A 16 -1.93 -2.71 -9.23
CA GLY A 16 -0.88 -1.71 -9.37
C GLY A 16 -0.52 -1.45 -10.83
N PHE A 17 0.43 -0.53 -11.03
CA PHE A 17 0.93 -0.14 -12.34
C PHE A 17 2.45 0.04 -12.35
N LEU A 18 3.04 -0.02 -13.53
CA LEU A 18 4.40 0.39 -13.84
C LEU A 18 4.36 1.59 -14.79
N LEU A 19 4.95 2.71 -14.39
CA LEU A 19 5.13 3.90 -15.21
C LEU A 19 6.59 4.00 -15.64
N THR A 20 6.84 4.03 -16.95
CA THR A 20 8.18 4.14 -17.56
C THR A 20 8.31 5.33 -18.50
N GLU A 21 7.19 5.92 -18.92
CA GLU A 21 7.17 7.00 -19.88
C GLU A 21 7.27 8.37 -19.21
N LYS A 22 8.14 9.22 -19.76
CA LYS A 22 8.24 10.63 -19.36
C LYS A 22 7.01 11.43 -19.80
N LYS A 23 6.68 12.47 -19.03
CA LYS A 23 5.53 13.37 -19.28
C LYS A 23 4.18 12.64 -19.15
N LYS A 24 4.15 11.50 -18.49
CA LYS A 24 2.92 10.75 -18.15
C LYS A 24 2.70 10.78 -16.65
N ALA A 25 1.44 10.74 -16.27
CA ALA A 25 1.01 10.61 -14.88
C ALA A 25 0.10 9.40 -14.73
N MET A 26 0.24 8.66 -13.62
CA MET A 26 -0.65 7.58 -13.25
C MET A 26 -1.05 7.69 -11.78
N GLY A 27 -2.25 7.22 -11.44
CA GLY A 27 -2.82 7.34 -10.11
C GLY A 27 -3.46 6.07 -9.59
N LEU A 28 -3.46 5.96 -8.27
CA LEU A 28 -4.12 4.91 -7.50
C LEU A 28 -5.36 5.45 -6.83
N LYS A 29 -6.45 4.71 -6.93
CA LYS A 29 -7.71 4.98 -6.21
C LYS A 29 -7.75 4.15 -4.94
N THR A 30 -7.81 4.81 -3.78
CA THR A 30 -7.91 4.14 -2.48
C THR A 30 -8.94 4.81 -1.58
N ALA A 31 -9.52 4.03 -0.68
CA ALA A 31 -10.29 4.51 0.46
C ALA A 31 -9.96 3.59 1.63
N ASP A 32 -8.92 3.95 2.39
CA ASP A 32 -8.29 3.27 3.53
C ASP A 32 -7.07 2.39 3.21
N CYS A 33 -6.99 1.73 2.05
CA CYS A 33 -5.76 1.02 1.65
C CYS A 33 -4.62 1.99 1.37
N ILE A 34 -3.37 1.54 1.50
CA ILE A 34 -2.18 2.37 1.23
C ILE A 34 -1.96 2.47 -0.28
N PRO A 35 -1.95 3.67 -0.88
CA PRO A 35 -1.34 3.88 -2.18
C PRO A 35 0.18 3.95 -1.98
N LEU A 36 0.88 2.89 -2.37
CA LEU A 36 2.33 2.76 -2.25
C LEU A 36 2.99 3.06 -3.58
N PHE A 37 3.94 3.99 -3.60
CA PHE A 37 4.80 4.24 -4.76
C PHE A 37 6.22 3.80 -4.46
N LEU A 38 6.80 3.07 -5.42
CA LEU A 38 8.17 2.57 -5.37
C LEU A 38 8.95 3.08 -6.57
N TRP A 39 10.15 3.56 -6.35
CA TRP A 39 11.04 4.00 -7.44
C TRP A 39 12.50 3.83 -7.07
N ASN A 40 13.33 3.88 -8.11
CA ASN A 40 14.78 3.88 -7.99
C ASN A 40 15.33 5.09 -8.76
N LYS A 41 16.28 5.82 -8.20
CA LYS A 41 16.84 7.03 -8.84
C LYS A 41 17.63 6.74 -10.11
N LYS A 42 18.13 5.53 -10.31
CA LYS A 42 18.94 5.15 -11.47
C LYS A 42 18.09 4.73 -12.67
N ILE A 43 16.93 4.21 -12.43
CA ILE A 43 16.00 3.76 -13.46
C ILE A 43 14.76 4.66 -13.46
N ASN A 44 14.44 5.16 -14.63
CA ASN A 44 13.29 6.05 -14.80
C ASN A 44 11.98 5.24 -14.80
N LYS A 45 11.67 4.66 -13.63
CA LYS A 45 10.49 3.80 -13.42
C LYS A 45 9.86 4.11 -12.07
N VAL A 46 8.53 4.10 -12.04
CA VAL A 46 7.74 4.17 -10.81
C VAL A 46 6.69 3.09 -10.82
N PHE A 47 6.66 2.29 -9.77
CA PHE A 47 5.55 1.38 -9.50
C PHE A 47 4.56 2.05 -8.56
N GLY A 48 3.27 1.95 -8.88
CA GLY A 48 2.18 2.31 -7.98
C GLY A 48 1.41 1.05 -7.58
N LEU A 49 1.26 0.80 -6.27
CA LEU A 49 0.65 -0.41 -5.73
C LEU A 49 -0.51 -0.08 -4.80
N HIS A 50 -1.66 -0.72 -5.00
CA HIS A 50 -2.81 -0.65 -4.10
C HIS A 50 -2.60 -1.64 -2.95
N CYS A 51 -2.02 -1.19 -1.85
CA CYS A 51 -1.67 -2.02 -0.72
C CYS A 51 -2.79 -2.08 0.32
N GLY A 52 -3.84 -2.87 0.02
CA GLY A 52 -4.75 -3.39 1.02
C GLY A 52 -4.13 -4.60 1.74
N TRP A 53 -4.65 -4.99 2.91
CA TRP A 53 -4.08 -6.09 3.69
C TRP A 53 -3.97 -7.41 2.90
N LYS A 54 -4.98 -7.74 2.06
CA LYS A 54 -4.95 -8.93 1.21
C LYS A 54 -3.82 -8.88 0.18
N GLY A 55 -3.64 -7.74 -0.49
CA GLY A 55 -2.56 -7.55 -1.46
C GLY A 55 -1.19 -7.68 -0.82
N ILE A 56 -1.01 -7.09 0.38
CA ILE A 56 0.24 -7.17 1.15
C ILE A 56 0.54 -8.62 1.55
N VAL A 57 -0.44 -9.33 2.11
CA VAL A 57 -0.31 -10.75 2.50
C VAL A 57 -0.02 -11.65 1.30
N ASN A 58 -0.60 -11.35 0.13
CA ASN A 58 -0.39 -12.08 -1.12
C ASN A 58 0.88 -11.66 -1.87
N GLY A 59 1.76 -10.86 -1.28
CA GLY A 59 3.10 -10.57 -1.79
C GLY A 59 3.15 -9.55 -2.93
N ILE A 60 2.24 -8.54 -2.96
CA ILE A 60 2.25 -7.51 -4.02
C ILE A 60 3.56 -6.74 -4.06
N ILE A 61 4.16 -6.47 -2.89
CA ILE A 61 5.41 -5.72 -2.76
C ILE A 61 6.58 -6.58 -3.23
N GLU A 62 6.65 -7.82 -2.75
CA GLU A 62 7.70 -8.77 -3.10
C GLU A 62 7.71 -9.08 -4.60
N LYS A 63 6.54 -9.21 -5.21
CA LYS A 63 6.42 -9.46 -6.66
C LYS A 63 7.12 -8.40 -7.48
N VAL A 64 6.96 -7.12 -7.11
CA VAL A 64 7.58 -5.99 -7.81
C VAL A 64 9.08 -5.94 -7.54
N LEU A 65 9.48 -6.01 -6.27
CA LEU A 65 10.88 -5.84 -5.88
C LEU A 65 11.76 -7.01 -6.32
N SER A 66 11.23 -8.24 -6.39
CA SER A 66 11.96 -9.39 -6.90
C SER A 66 12.18 -9.36 -8.41
N SER A 67 11.27 -8.73 -9.16
CA SER A 67 11.37 -8.64 -10.63
C SER A 67 12.35 -7.57 -11.10
N ASP A 68 12.64 -6.59 -10.29
CA ASP A 68 13.48 -5.42 -10.67
C ASP A 68 14.95 -5.57 -10.29
N ASN A 69 15.45 -6.83 -10.16
CA ASN A 69 16.84 -7.18 -9.83
C ASN A 69 17.46 -6.50 -8.59
N GLY A 70 16.66 -5.97 -7.68
CA GLY A 70 16.89 -5.60 -6.29
C GLY A 70 18.25 -5.02 -5.82
N LYS A 71 19.20 -4.80 -6.73
CA LYS A 71 20.59 -4.45 -6.39
C LYS A 71 20.81 -2.96 -6.13
N ASP A 72 19.86 -2.12 -6.49
CA ASP A 72 19.96 -0.68 -6.32
C ASP A 72 18.98 -0.19 -5.27
N ARG A 73 19.44 0.75 -4.44
CA ARG A 73 18.63 1.37 -3.39
C ARG A 73 17.33 1.93 -3.94
N ALA A 74 16.22 1.34 -3.53
CA ALA A 74 14.88 1.79 -3.88
C ALA A 74 14.29 2.67 -2.76
N TYR A 75 13.33 3.50 -3.14
CA TYR A 75 12.60 4.39 -2.24
C TYR A 75 11.12 4.08 -2.29
N ALA A 76 10.44 4.30 -1.17
CA ALA A 76 9.00 4.13 -1.04
C ALA A 76 8.35 5.38 -0.47
N PHE A 77 7.15 5.71 -1.00
CA PHE A 77 6.24 6.69 -0.42
C PHE A 77 4.90 6.01 -0.14
N LEU A 78 4.42 6.15 1.08
CA LEU A 78 3.12 5.63 1.52
C LEU A 78 2.13 6.79 1.63
N GLY A 79 1.14 6.85 0.73
CA GLY A 79 0.14 7.90 0.73
C GLY A 79 -0.91 7.76 1.85
N PRO A 80 -1.93 8.65 1.87
CA PRO A 80 -2.97 8.64 2.89
C PRO A 80 -3.71 7.31 2.97
N HIS A 81 -3.91 6.81 4.19
CA HIS A 81 -4.55 5.53 4.47
C HIS A 81 -5.16 5.51 5.87
N VAL A 82 -5.88 4.46 6.23
CA VAL A 82 -6.43 4.30 7.58
C VAL A 82 -5.31 4.08 8.60
N SER A 83 -5.29 4.86 9.68
CA SER A 83 -4.33 4.68 10.78
C SER A 83 -4.63 3.40 11.57
N GLN A 84 -3.62 2.88 12.28
CA GLN A 84 -3.80 1.74 13.16
C GLN A 84 -4.95 1.92 14.15
N ALA A 85 -5.07 3.10 14.75
CA ALA A 85 -6.11 3.39 15.74
C ALA A 85 -7.55 3.26 15.20
N ASN A 86 -7.73 3.32 13.89
CA ASN A 86 -9.02 3.28 13.21
C ASN A 86 -9.24 2.01 12.36
N PHE A 87 -8.27 1.10 12.33
CA PHE A 87 -8.36 -0.12 11.53
C PHE A 87 -8.53 -1.35 12.41
N GLU A 88 -9.72 -1.47 13.00
CA GLU A 88 -10.15 -2.69 13.71
C GLU A 88 -10.23 -3.88 12.76
N VAL A 89 -9.73 -5.03 13.21
CA VAL A 89 -9.66 -6.27 12.43
C VAL A 89 -10.15 -7.47 13.24
N GLN A 90 -10.57 -8.51 12.52
CA GLN A 90 -11.06 -9.74 13.11
C GLN A 90 -9.99 -10.84 13.13
N LYS A 91 -10.24 -11.93 13.85
CA LYS A 91 -9.30 -13.05 14.05
C LYS A 91 -8.89 -13.76 12.76
N ASP A 92 -9.75 -13.79 11.76
CA ASP A 92 -9.46 -14.39 10.45
C ASP A 92 -8.31 -13.67 9.74
N LEU A 93 -8.28 -12.34 9.81
CA LEU A 93 -7.18 -11.54 9.29
C LEU A 93 -5.89 -11.78 10.08
N ILE A 94 -5.95 -11.84 11.41
CA ILE A 94 -4.79 -12.11 12.26
C ILE A 94 -4.18 -13.48 11.88
N SER A 95 -5.01 -14.51 11.76
CA SER A 95 -4.57 -15.84 11.31
C SER A 95 -3.94 -15.82 9.90
N ALA A 96 -4.37 -14.92 9.01
CA ALA A 96 -3.76 -14.76 7.69
C ALA A 96 -2.37 -14.12 7.79
N LEU A 97 -2.18 -13.16 8.70
CA LEU A 97 -0.87 -12.55 8.95
C LEU A 97 0.13 -13.55 9.51
N ASP A 98 -0.29 -14.39 10.48
CA ASP A 98 0.55 -15.42 11.08
C ASP A 98 1.02 -16.43 10.03
N ARG A 99 0.09 -16.91 9.16
CA ARG A 99 0.46 -17.81 8.05
C ARG A 99 1.42 -17.18 7.03
N ALA A 100 1.39 -15.86 6.89
CA ALA A 100 2.28 -15.12 5.99
C ALA A 100 3.57 -14.63 6.69
N ASN A 101 3.84 -15.12 7.91
CA ASN A 101 5.02 -14.82 8.72
C ASN A 101 5.27 -13.32 8.97
N PHE A 102 4.20 -12.56 9.25
CA PHE A 102 4.33 -11.19 9.72
C PHE A 102 4.65 -11.15 11.22
N ASP A 103 5.50 -10.20 11.61
CA ASP A 103 5.69 -9.87 13.03
C ASP A 103 4.47 -9.09 13.53
N THR A 104 3.48 -9.84 14.05
CA THR A 104 2.22 -9.27 14.54
C THR A 104 2.42 -8.44 15.81
N SER A 105 3.49 -8.66 16.59
CA SER A 105 3.77 -7.88 17.81
C SER A 105 3.97 -6.38 17.53
N LYS A 106 4.45 -6.03 16.33
CA LYS A 106 4.62 -4.64 15.90
C LYS A 106 3.43 -4.10 15.10
N ALA A 107 2.73 -4.99 14.41
CA ALA A 107 1.64 -4.62 13.52
C ALA A 107 0.28 -4.51 14.21
N LEU A 108 0.06 -5.24 15.31
CA LEU A 108 -1.22 -5.31 16.02
C LEU A 108 -1.15 -4.66 17.40
N VAL A 109 -2.24 -3.99 17.76
CA VAL A 109 -2.49 -3.51 19.12
C VAL A 109 -3.86 -4.03 19.57
N GLU A 110 -3.92 -4.67 20.72
CA GLU A 110 -5.17 -5.02 21.38
C GLU A 110 -5.62 -3.87 22.29
N LYS A 111 -6.87 -3.44 22.13
CA LYS A 111 -7.49 -2.41 22.96
C LYS A 111 -8.97 -2.70 23.13
N LYS A 112 -9.44 -2.76 24.38
CA LYS A 112 -10.85 -3.02 24.72
C LYS A 112 -11.40 -4.29 24.02
N GLN A 113 -10.65 -5.39 24.05
CA GLN A 113 -10.98 -6.67 23.43
C GLN A 113 -11.14 -6.64 21.89
N ALA A 114 -10.66 -5.58 21.24
CA ALA A 114 -10.60 -5.46 19.80
C ALA A 114 -9.16 -5.33 19.32
N PHE A 115 -8.87 -5.81 18.11
CA PHE A 115 -7.55 -5.76 17.52
C PHE A 115 -7.49 -4.67 16.45
N TYR A 116 -6.42 -3.89 16.47
CA TYR A 116 -6.17 -2.79 15.54
C TYR A 116 -4.88 -3.01 14.79
N LEU A 117 -4.94 -2.98 13.45
CA LEU A 117 -3.84 -3.31 12.56
C LEU A 117 -3.21 -2.07 11.93
N SER A 118 -1.88 -2.04 11.88
CA SER A 118 -1.12 -1.08 11.11
C SER A 118 -0.78 -1.62 9.72
N LEU A 119 -1.47 -1.14 8.67
CA LEU A 119 -1.10 -1.44 7.28
C LEU A 119 0.30 -0.92 6.95
N ARG A 120 0.67 0.24 7.51
CA ARG A 120 2.00 0.82 7.34
C ARG A 120 3.09 -0.10 7.85
N GLU A 121 2.88 -0.71 9.01
CA GLU A 121 3.85 -1.65 9.59
C GLU A 121 3.97 -2.92 8.73
N LEU A 122 2.86 -3.43 8.18
CA LEU A 122 2.92 -4.55 7.25
C LEU A 122 3.75 -4.21 5.99
N CYS A 123 3.51 -3.04 5.40
CA CYS A 123 4.33 -2.58 4.28
C CYS A 123 5.80 -2.43 4.68
N ARG A 124 6.10 -1.84 5.85
CA ARG A 124 7.47 -1.65 6.34
C ARG A 124 8.22 -2.97 6.44
N GLN A 125 7.62 -4.00 7.05
CA GLN A 125 8.25 -5.32 7.17
C GLN A 125 8.62 -5.92 5.81
N LYS A 126 7.77 -5.76 4.81
CA LYS A 126 8.05 -6.25 3.46
C LYS A 126 9.12 -5.42 2.75
N LEU A 127 9.10 -4.10 2.90
CA LEU A 127 10.07 -3.19 2.29
C LEU A 127 11.47 -3.34 2.91
N ASP A 128 11.57 -3.57 4.23
CA ASP A 128 12.83 -3.77 4.94
C ASP A 128 13.59 -5.00 4.40
N ASN A 129 12.90 -6.07 4.02
CA ASN A 129 13.50 -7.27 3.43
C ASN A 129 14.24 -6.98 2.11
N PHE A 130 13.94 -5.88 1.46
CA PHE A 130 14.57 -5.44 0.20
C PHE A 130 15.40 -4.16 0.38
N SER A 131 15.67 -3.74 1.63
CA SER A 131 16.44 -2.52 1.92
C SER A 131 15.86 -1.26 1.27
N VAL A 132 14.53 -1.18 1.14
CA VAL A 132 13.81 -0.03 0.59
C VAL A 132 13.65 1.04 1.66
N GLU A 133 14.02 2.28 1.34
CA GLU A 133 13.87 3.42 2.24
C GLU A 133 12.48 4.05 2.11
N ILE A 134 11.72 4.09 3.21
CA ILE A 134 10.46 4.83 3.28
C ILE A 134 10.77 6.31 3.54
N ILE A 135 10.49 7.19 2.57
CA ILE A 135 10.89 8.60 2.62
C ILE A 135 9.99 9.48 3.49
N ASN A 136 8.75 9.08 3.73
CA ASN A 136 7.83 9.82 4.59
C ASN A 136 7.61 9.11 5.92
N LYS A 137 7.81 9.84 7.03
CA LYS A 137 7.63 9.28 8.38
C LYS A 137 6.17 8.99 8.70
N GLU A 138 5.26 9.84 8.22
CA GLU A 138 3.83 9.79 8.52
C GLU A 138 2.98 9.98 7.25
N SER A 139 1.72 9.61 7.34
CA SER A 139 0.70 9.84 6.32
C SER A 139 -0.60 10.26 6.99
N GLU A 140 -1.41 11.06 6.29
CA GLU A 140 -2.72 11.45 6.82
C GLU A 140 -3.64 10.23 6.93
N CYS A 141 -4.41 10.17 8.03
CA CYS A 141 -5.41 9.12 8.23
C CYS A 141 -6.68 9.42 7.44
N SER A 142 -7.03 8.53 6.51
CA SER A 142 -8.25 8.66 5.70
C SER A 142 -9.53 8.66 6.53
N TYR A 143 -9.55 7.93 7.65
CA TYR A 143 -10.70 7.86 8.55
C TYR A 143 -10.91 9.17 9.33
N GLU A 144 -9.83 9.78 9.83
CA GLU A 144 -9.89 11.00 10.66
C GLU A 144 -10.08 12.27 9.85
N LYS A 145 -9.47 12.36 8.67
CA LYS A 145 -9.51 13.55 7.80
C LYS A 145 -10.79 13.59 6.95
N LYS A 146 -11.96 13.59 7.63
CA LYS A 146 -13.28 13.50 7.00
C LYS A 146 -13.58 14.60 5.98
N ASP A 147 -13.01 15.78 6.18
CA ASP A 147 -13.25 16.94 5.31
C ASP A 147 -12.37 16.95 4.05
N LYS A 148 -11.36 16.05 3.98
CA LYS A 148 -10.37 15.99 2.89
C LYS A 148 -10.31 14.62 2.21
N LEU A 149 -10.60 13.54 2.94
CA LEU A 149 -10.34 12.19 2.49
C LEU A 149 -11.58 11.30 2.62
N PHE A 150 -11.81 10.47 1.61
CA PHE A 150 -12.79 9.38 1.66
C PHE A 150 -12.25 8.20 2.45
N SER A 151 -13.14 7.53 3.19
CA SER A 151 -12.84 6.31 3.94
C SER A 151 -14.00 5.34 3.84
N PHE A 152 -13.72 4.14 3.35
CA PHE A 152 -14.68 3.04 3.30
C PHE A 152 -15.08 2.60 4.70
N ARG A 153 -14.13 2.53 5.63
CA ARG A 153 -14.34 2.17 7.04
C ARG A 153 -15.30 3.13 7.72
N ARG A 154 -15.20 4.41 7.44
CA ARG A 154 -16.10 5.43 7.99
C ARG A 154 -17.50 5.38 7.37
N ALA A 155 -17.57 5.27 6.06
CA ALA A 155 -18.83 5.28 5.32
C ALA A 155 -19.64 3.99 5.47
N LYS A 156 -18.98 2.85 5.67
CA LYS A 156 -19.54 1.47 5.72
C LYS A 156 -20.30 1.05 4.46
N VAL A 157 -20.24 1.85 3.42
CA VAL A 157 -20.83 1.60 2.10
C VAL A 157 -19.83 1.99 1.02
N LYS A 158 -20.08 1.58 -0.23
CA LYS A 158 -19.26 2.01 -1.34
C LYS A 158 -19.26 3.53 -1.41
N THR A 159 -18.09 4.14 -1.33
CA THR A 159 -17.88 5.59 -1.32
C THR A 159 -17.00 5.99 -2.50
N SER A 160 -16.78 7.29 -2.67
CA SER A 160 -15.76 7.81 -3.56
C SER A 160 -14.37 7.42 -3.09
N ASN A 161 -13.37 7.61 -3.94
CA ASN A 161 -11.98 7.25 -3.66
C ASN A 161 -11.12 8.51 -3.56
N ASN A 162 -10.06 8.41 -2.80
CA ASN A 162 -8.92 9.31 -2.87
C ASN A 162 -8.07 8.91 -4.08
N ILE A 163 -7.51 9.89 -4.77
CA ILE A 163 -6.58 9.64 -5.86
C ILE A 163 -5.22 10.14 -5.44
N THR A 164 -4.25 9.24 -5.39
CA THR A 164 -2.84 9.57 -5.21
C THR A 164 -2.11 9.26 -6.50
N PHE A 165 -1.40 10.21 -7.05
CA PHE A 165 -0.78 10.08 -8.37
C PHE A 165 0.71 10.42 -8.35
N THR A 166 1.43 9.93 -9.35
CA THR A 166 2.83 10.20 -9.63
C THR A 166 3.02 10.48 -11.12
N TRP A 167 4.14 11.07 -11.46
CA TRP A 167 4.53 11.35 -12.86
C TRP A 167 6.04 11.13 -13.05
N LEU A 168 6.44 10.96 -14.29
CA LEU A 168 7.82 10.95 -14.75
C LEU A 168 8.09 12.07 -15.76
#